data_71631e4634fe294af5aeac188137ad03
#
_entry.id   71631e4634fe294af5aeac188137ad03
#
_cell.length_a   1.000
_cell.length_b   1.000
_cell.length_c   1.000
_cell.angle_alpha   90.00
_cell.angle_beta   90.00
_cell.angle_gamma   90.00
#
_symmetry.space_group_name_H-M   'P 1'
#
loop_
_entity.id
_entity.type
_entity.pdbx_description
1 polymer ?
#
loop_
_entity_poly.entity_id
_entity_poly.type
_entity_poly.pdbx_seq_one_letter_code
_entity_poly.pdbx_strand_id
1 'polypeptide(L)'
;MKQEGDVLRVQVLRYCERKYGSAPDYPWRSSPYDFVLRHAEDRKWYALVMRVARGRLALAGEGETDILNLKTDERIAGSLLLSDGFLPAYHMQKGSWITVLLDGTVPFTEITPLIDLSFALTGGKTPRSGPKNWLVPANPRYYDVDAAIRESGDGVFIWKQSNRVSVGDTVYLYLAAPVSAICYRCAVVRADIPFSFADENVRMSRVMQLRLLHRYADGEFPFARLRDHGVFAVRGPRGVPDTLLSELEKAAT
;
A
#
# COMPACT_ATOMS: atom_id res chain seq x y z
N MET A 1 -28.48 0.43 31.08
CA MET A 1 -27.61 1.58 30.81
C MET A 1 -26.67 1.19 29.64
N LYS A 2 -26.74 1.85 28.48
CA LYS A 2 -25.73 1.73 27.45
C LYS A 2 -24.43 2.31 28.02
N GLN A 3 -23.36 1.56 28.05
CA GLN A 3 -22.06 2.06 28.52
C GLN A 3 -21.61 3.24 27.64
N GLU A 4 -20.99 4.28 28.21
CA GLU A 4 -20.47 5.44 27.47
C GLU A 4 -19.53 5.03 26.31
N GLY A 5 -18.78 3.94 26.47
CA GLY A 5 -17.95 3.36 25.43
C GLY A 5 -18.72 2.94 24.16
N ASP A 6 -19.92 2.37 24.30
CA ASP A 6 -20.76 2.03 23.13
C ASP A 6 -21.19 3.31 22.37
N VAL A 7 -21.35 4.45 23.07
CA VAL A 7 -21.69 5.73 22.45
C VAL A 7 -20.55 6.29 21.64
N LEU A 8 -19.33 6.34 22.19
CA LEU A 8 -18.13 6.86 21.50
C LEU A 8 -17.75 5.97 20.31
N ARG A 9 -17.84 4.66 20.46
CA ARG A 9 -17.63 3.71 19.37
C ARG A 9 -18.54 3.99 18.17
N VAL A 10 -19.84 4.23 18.43
CA VAL A 10 -20.82 4.59 17.38
C VAL A 10 -20.52 5.98 16.79
N GLN A 11 -20.07 6.93 17.61
CA GLN A 11 -19.69 8.26 17.13
C GLN A 11 -18.48 8.20 16.20
N VAL A 12 -17.45 7.39 16.51
CA VAL A 12 -16.31 7.14 15.64
C VAL A 12 -16.76 6.59 14.29
N LEU A 13 -17.61 5.54 14.31
CA LEU A 13 -18.15 4.95 13.07
C LEU A 13 -18.87 5.99 12.21
N ARG A 14 -19.84 6.70 12.79
CA ARG A 14 -20.63 7.71 12.07
C ARG A 14 -19.79 8.86 11.53
N TYR A 15 -18.75 9.26 12.27
CA TYR A 15 -17.83 10.29 11.81
C TYR A 15 -17.06 9.81 10.57
N CYS A 16 -16.47 8.62 10.63
CA CYS A 16 -15.70 8.06 9.54
C CYS A 16 -16.55 7.73 8.31
N GLU A 17 -17.76 7.25 8.52
CA GLU A 17 -18.72 7.00 7.43
C GLU A 17 -19.08 8.31 6.70
N ARG A 18 -19.46 9.35 7.46
CA ARG A 18 -19.85 10.64 6.87
C ARG A 18 -18.67 11.35 6.18
N LYS A 19 -17.48 11.29 6.77
CA LYS A 19 -16.32 12.07 6.28
C LYS A 19 -15.53 11.34 5.20
N TYR A 20 -15.40 10.02 5.32
CA TYR A 20 -14.51 9.22 4.47
C TYR A 20 -15.23 8.12 3.68
N GLY A 21 -16.53 7.94 3.88
CA GLY A 21 -17.30 6.85 3.28
C GLY A 21 -16.84 5.46 3.75
N SER A 22 -16.18 5.38 4.89
CA SER A 22 -15.60 4.14 5.39
C SER A 22 -16.61 3.32 6.18
N ALA A 23 -16.95 2.13 5.68
CA ALA A 23 -17.69 1.12 6.43
C ALA A 23 -16.75 0.28 7.32
N PRO A 24 -17.23 -0.21 8.49
CA PRO A 24 -16.45 -1.08 9.35
C PRO A 24 -16.20 -2.44 8.68
N ASP A 25 -14.96 -2.94 8.79
CA ASP A 25 -14.57 -4.27 8.36
C ASP A 25 -14.21 -5.10 9.59
N TYR A 26 -14.82 -6.30 9.73
CA TYR A 26 -14.69 -7.21 10.89
C TYR A 26 -13.84 -8.43 10.50
N PRO A 27 -12.50 -8.33 10.45
CA PRO A 27 -11.66 -9.40 9.92
C PRO A 27 -11.49 -10.61 10.85
N TRP A 28 -11.90 -10.49 12.13
CA TRP A 28 -11.66 -11.55 13.12
C TRP A 28 -12.94 -12.22 13.56
N ARG A 29 -13.10 -13.52 13.27
CA ARG A 29 -14.24 -14.31 13.71
C ARG A 29 -14.28 -14.50 15.24
N SER A 30 -13.11 -14.54 15.88
CA SER A 30 -12.97 -14.70 17.34
C SER A 30 -13.26 -13.42 18.13
N SER A 31 -13.32 -12.28 17.46
CA SER A 31 -13.53 -10.96 18.07
C SER A 31 -14.56 -10.18 17.27
N PRO A 32 -15.84 -10.54 17.37
CA PRO A 32 -16.91 -9.97 16.52
C PRO A 32 -17.21 -8.50 16.80
N TYR A 33 -16.68 -7.95 17.88
CA TYR A 33 -16.81 -6.55 18.24
C TYR A 33 -15.66 -5.67 17.71
N ASP A 34 -14.55 -6.29 17.29
CA ASP A 34 -13.38 -5.57 16.83
C ASP A 34 -13.50 -5.30 15.33
N PHE A 35 -13.25 -4.07 14.92
CA PHE A 35 -13.30 -3.69 13.52
C PHE A 35 -12.18 -2.73 13.15
N VAL A 36 -11.86 -2.74 11.88
CA VAL A 36 -10.94 -1.79 11.25
C VAL A 36 -11.69 -0.87 10.31
N LEU A 37 -11.19 0.35 10.20
CA LEU A 37 -11.59 1.31 9.18
C LEU A 37 -10.47 1.45 8.18
N ARG A 38 -10.82 1.34 6.90
CA ARG A 38 -9.85 1.27 5.80
C ARG A 38 -10.05 2.39 4.80
N HIS A 39 -8.96 2.79 4.19
CA HIS A 39 -9.01 3.58 2.97
C HIS A 39 -9.71 2.79 1.86
N ALA A 40 -10.59 3.46 1.11
CA ALA A 40 -11.31 2.83 0.00
C ALA A 40 -10.35 2.36 -1.12
N GLU A 41 -9.31 3.16 -1.41
CA GLU A 41 -8.41 2.94 -2.54
C GLU A 41 -7.40 1.81 -2.32
N ASP A 42 -6.73 1.79 -1.15
CA ASP A 42 -5.60 0.88 -0.91
C ASP A 42 -5.83 -0.13 0.20
N ARG A 43 -6.99 -0.08 0.81
CA ARG A 43 -7.44 -0.97 1.88
C ARG A 43 -6.55 -0.96 3.12
N LYS A 44 -5.67 0.03 3.27
CA LYS A 44 -4.87 0.20 4.48
C LYS A 44 -5.74 0.63 5.65
N TRP A 45 -5.37 0.18 6.83
CA TRP A 45 -6.02 0.57 8.08
C TRP A 45 -5.61 1.97 8.47
N TYR A 46 -6.57 2.80 8.86
CA TYR A 46 -6.30 4.07 9.51
C TYR A 46 -6.85 4.13 10.93
N ALA A 47 -7.77 3.22 11.28
CA ALA A 47 -8.29 3.09 12.62
C ALA A 47 -8.61 1.61 12.92
N LEU A 48 -8.35 1.20 14.18
CA LEU A 48 -8.70 -0.10 14.69
C LEU A 48 -9.42 0.10 16.03
N VAL A 49 -10.70 -0.31 16.09
CA VAL A 49 -11.50 -0.27 17.31
C VAL A 49 -11.60 -1.67 17.89
N MET A 50 -11.28 -1.79 19.18
CA MET A 50 -11.27 -3.07 19.89
C MET A 50 -11.97 -2.97 21.22
N ARG A 51 -12.47 -4.10 21.71
CA ARG A 51 -12.93 -4.27 23.09
C ARG A 51 -11.90 -5.12 23.85
N VAL A 52 -11.31 -4.54 24.88
CA VAL A 52 -10.14 -5.11 25.58
C VAL A 52 -10.36 -5.12 27.08
N ALA A 53 -9.98 -6.22 27.73
CA ALA A 53 -9.99 -6.29 29.20
C ALA A 53 -9.07 -5.23 29.81
N ARG A 54 -9.58 -4.46 30.78
CA ARG A 54 -8.84 -3.36 31.42
C ARG A 54 -7.47 -3.76 31.96
N GLY A 55 -7.36 -4.96 32.53
CA GLY A 55 -6.09 -5.49 33.03
C GLY A 55 -5.01 -5.66 31.94
N ARG A 56 -5.38 -5.91 30.68
CA ARG A 56 -4.42 -5.99 29.56
C ARG A 56 -3.86 -4.64 29.16
N LEU A 57 -4.53 -3.57 29.55
CA LEU A 57 -4.11 -2.18 29.30
C LEU A 57 -3.45 -1.56 30.54
N ALA A 58 -3.20 -2.35 31.61
CA ALA A 58 -2.72 -1.89 32.91
C ALA A 58 -3.62 -0.81 33.57
N LEU A 59 -4.92 -0.84 33.25
CA LEU A 59 -5.92 0.05 33.84
C LEU A 59 -6.50 -0.54 35.13
N ALA A 60 -6.82 0.32 36.08
CA ALA A 60 -7.52 -0.06 37.29
C ALA A 60 -8.95 -0.53 37.02
N GLY A 61 -9.50 -1.40 37.89
CA GLY A 61 -10.84 -1.95 37.79
C GLY A 61 -10.94 -3.21 36.93
N GLU A 62 -12.04 -3.91 37.09
CA GLU A 62 -12.36 -5.12 36.32
C GLU A 62 -13.21 -4.79 35.08
N GLY A 63 -13.40 -5.79 34.21
CA GLY A 63 -14.20 -5.70 32.99
C GLY A 63 -13.41 -5.28 31.75
N GLU A 64 -14.14 -4.84 30.76
CA GLU A 64 -13.60 -4.46 29.44
C GLU A 64 -13.82 -2.97 29.17
N THR A 65 -13.02 -2.42 28.25
CA THR A 65 -13.16 -1.07 27.72
C THR A 65 -12.99 -1.08 26.22
N ASP A 66 -13.68 -0.18 25.53
CA ASP A 66 -13.45 0.05 24.11
C ASP A 66 -12.24 0.97 23.93
N ILE A 67 -11.42 0.65 22.95
CA ILE A 67 -10.24 1.43 22.58
C ILE A 67 -10.22 1.71 21.08
N LEU A 68 -9.53 2.79 20.72
CA LEU A 68 -9.29 3.20 19.35
C LEU A 68 -7.78 3.34 19.12
N ASN A 69 -7.22 2.51 18.25
CA ASN A 69 -5.83 2.64 17.79
C ASN A 69 -5.78 3.53 16.56
N LEU A 70 -4.93 4.55 16.60
CA LEU A 70 -4.73 5.53 15.54
C LEU A 70 -3.24 5.70 15.23
N LYS A 71 -2.92 5.90 13.97
CA LYS A 71 -1.58 6.25 13.54
C LYS A 71 -1.27 7.70 13.86
N THR A 72 -0.06 7.94 14.35
CA THR A 72 0.44 9.28 14.66
C THR A 72 1.94 9.36 14.33
N ASP A 73 2.55 10.53 14.44
CA ASP A 73 4.00 10.64 14.45
C ASP A 73 4.55 10.53 15.89
N GLU A 74 5.84 10.25 16.02
CA GLU A 74 6.48 9.99 17.30
C GLU A 74 6.41 11.19 18.27
N ARG A 75 6.42 12.43 17.76
CA ARG A 75 6.38 13.64 18.58
C ARG A 75 4.99 13.83 19.20
N ILE A 76 3.98 13.67 18.39
CA ILE A 76 2.57 13.75 18.83
C ILE A 76 2.27 12.61 19.79
N ALA A 77 2.70 11.37 19.49
CA ALA A 77 2.55 10.23 20.40
C ALA A 77 3.15 10.52 21.77
N GLY A 78 4.38 11.03 21.82
CA GLY A 78 5.05 11.38 23.07
C GLY A 78 4.29 12.39 23.92
N SER A 79 3.71 13.42 23.30
CA SER A 79 2.90 14.43 24.01
C SER A 79 1.57 13.86 24.52
N LEU A 80 0.88 13.09 23.70
CA LEU A 80 -0.42 12.50 24.06
C LEU A 80 -0.31 11.50 25.22
N LEU A 81 0.78 10.72 25.27
CA LEU A 81 1.02 9.75 26.35
C LEU A 81 1.19 10.38 27.75
N LEU A 82 1.33 11.70 27.83
CA LEU A 82 1.34 12.44 29.09
C LEU A 82 -0.06 12.83 29.59
N SER A 83 -1.09 12.58 28.78
CA SER A 83 -2.47 12.93 29.09
C SER A 83 -3.30 11.68 29.38
N ASP A 84 -4.30 11.82 30.25
CA ASP A 84 -5.22 10.75 30.60
C ASP A 84 -6.01 10.28 29.37
N GLY A 85 -6.29 8.99 29.30
CA GLY A 85 -7.05 8.38 28.21
C GLY A 85 -6.21 8.01 26.98
N PHE A 86 -4.90 8.30 26.98
CA PHE A 86 -3.97 7.91 25.93
C PHE A 86 -2.97 6.88 26.45
N LEU A 87 -2.80 5.78 25.71
CA LEU A 87 -1.96 4.66 26.09
C LEU A 87 -0.97 4.31 24.96
N PRO A 88 0.16 3.65 25.26
CA PRO A 88 1.00 3.05 24.25
C PRO A 88 0.18 2.11 23.36
N ALA A 89 0.49 2.10 22.07
CA ALA A 89 -0.27 1.35 21.08
C ALA A 89 -0.47 -0.12 21.46
N TYR A 90 -1.71 -0.54 21.57
CA TYR A 90 -2.09 -1.92 21.86
C TYR A 90 -2.16 -2.74 20.58
N HIS A 91 -1.35 -3.79 20.47
CA HIS A 91 -1.19 -4.63 19.27
C HIS A 91 -0.76 -3.92 17.98
N MET A 92 -0.31 -2.67 18.09
CA MET A 92 0.19 -1.90 16.96
C MET A 92 1.65 -1.49 17.20
N GLN A 93 2.32 -1.00 16.14
CA GLN A 93 3.72 -0.57 16.23
C GLN A 93 3.85 0.64 17.18
N LYS A 94 4.58 0.45 18.28
CA LYS A 94 4.87 1.50 19.25
C LYS A 94 5.62 2.66 18.59
N GLY A 95 5.38 3.89 19.08
CA GLY A 95 5.98 5.11 18.57
C GLY A 95 5.31 5.72 17.36
N SER A 96 4.68 4.91 16.49
CA SER A 96 3.96 5.40 15.31
C SER A 96 2.45 5.17 15.36
N TRP A 97 1.94 4.58 16.44
CA TRP A 97 0.53 4.41 16.76
C TRP A 97 0.28 4.73 18.23
N ILE A 98 -0.94 5.14 18.54
CA ILE A 98 -1.40 5.43 19.91
C ILE A 98 -2.75 4.74 20.14
N THR A 99 -3.01 4.39 21.38
CA THR A 99 -4.33 3.89 21.81
C THR A 99 -5.07 4.99 22.56
N VAL A 100 -6.31 5.24 22.18
CA VAL A 100 -7.24 6.18 22.83
C VAL A 100 -8.33 5.39 23.53
N LEU A 101 -8.61 5.69 24.80
CA LEU A 101 -9.72 5.10 25.52
C LEU A 101 -11.05 5.70 25.01
N LEU A 102 -12.01 4.84 24.74
CA LEU A 102 -13.37 5.25 24.35
C LEU A 102 -14.36 5.13 25.53
N ASP A 103 -13.89 5.38 26.75
CA ASP A 103 -14.67 5.29 27.99
C ASP A 103 -15.20 6.66 28.49
N GLY A 104 -15.00 7.71 27.73
CA GLY A 104 -15.39 9.09 28.08
C GLY A 104 -14.26 9.93 28.66
N THR A 105 -13.11 9.33 28.97
CA THR A 105 -11.93 10.07 29.46
C THR A 105 -11.45 11.10 28.45
N VAL A 106 -11.44 10.74 27.15
CA VAL A 106 -11.09 11.66 26.07
C VAL A 106 -12.35 12.15 25.37
N PRO A 107 -12.60 13.47 25.32
CA PRO A 107 -13.76 14.04 24.62
C PRO A 107 -13.72 13.71 23.11
N PHE A 108 -14.90 13.46 22.51
CA PHE A 108 -14.98 13.14 21.09
C PHE A 108 -14.40 14.24 20.18
N THR A 109 -14.47 15.49 20.62
CA THR A 109 -13.86 16.64 19.92
C THR A 109 -12.35 16.58 19.83
N GLU A 110 -11.68 15.88 20.76
CA GLU A 110 -10.23 15.63 20.72
C GLU A 110 -9.89 14.37 19.93
N ILE A 111 -10.82 13.41 19.84
CA ILE A 111 -10.63 12.17 19.07
C ILE A 111 -10.69 12.46 17.57
N THR A 112 -11.59 13.32 17.11
CA THR A 112 -11.79 13.56 15.67
C THR A 112 -10.56 14.08 14.93
N PRO A 113 -9.78 15.06 15.45
CA PRO A 113 -8.53 15.48 14.79
C PRO A 113 -7.49 14.36 14.70
N LEU A 114 -7.45 13.46 15.68
CA LEU A 114 -6.55 12.31 15.67
C LEU A 114 -6.95 11.25 14.64
N ILE A 115 -8.25 11.06 14.44
CA ILE A 115 -8.76 10.22 13.33
C ILE A 115 -8.34 10.83 11.99
N ASP A 116 -8.49 12.14 11.82
CA ASP A 116 -8.10 12.86 10.60
C ASP A 116 -6.61 12.76 10.32
N LEU A 117 -5.80 12.94 11.36
CA LEU A 117 -4.36 12.75 11.29
C LEU A 117 -4.00 11.33 10.88
N SER A 118 -4.61 10.34 11.53
CA SER A 118 -4.38 8.93 11.21
C SER A 118 -4.76 8.60 9.77
N PHE A 119 -5.91 9.11 9.31
CA PHE A 119 -6.34 8.98 7.92
C PHE A 119 -5.30 9.58 6.98
N ALA A 120 -4.81 10.79 7.24
CA ALA A 120 -3.80 11.44 6.43
C ALA A 120 -2.45 10.68 6.41
N LEU A 121 -1.99 10.19 7.58
CA LEU A 121 -0.71 9.49 7.72
C LEU A 121 -0.72 8.06 7.15
N THR A 122 -1.87 7.41 7.11
CA THR A 122 -2.03 6.06 6.57
C THR A 122 -2.54 6.07 5.14
N GLY A 123 -3.19 7.14 4.73
CA GLY A 123 -3.60 7.37 3.37
C GLY A 123 -2.41 7.14 2.45
N GLY A 124 -2.59 6.28 1.46
CA GLY A 124 -1.61 6.18 0.39
C GLY A 124 -1.30 7.60 -0.07
N LYS A 125 -0.02 7.86 -0.33
CA LYS A 125 0.43 9.11 -0.95
C LYS A 125 -0.65 9.56 -1.93
N THR A 126 -1.04 10.82 -1.85
CA THR A 126 -1.98 11.58 -2.69
C THR A 126 -2.63 10.80 -3.84
N PRO A 127 -3.95 10.94 -4.12
CA PRO A 127 -4.55 10.32 -5.28
C PRO A 127 -3.58 10.41 -6.42
N ARG A 128 -3.30 9.30 -7.05
CA ARG A 128 -2.23 9.13 -8.01
C ARG A 128 -2.28 10.27 -9.05
N SER A 129 -1.43 11.26 -8.91
CA SER A 129 -1.36 12.36 -9.87
C SER A 129 -0.72 11.85 -11.16
N GLY A 130 -1.55 11.29 -12.06
CA GLY A 130 -1.13 10.89 -13.39
C GLY A 130 -0.44 9.51 -13.51
N PRO A 131 -0.11 9.13 -14.76
CA PRO A 131 0.62 7.92 -15.09
C PRO A 131 1.99 7.85 -14.43
N LYS A 132 2.45 6.66 -14.07
CA LYS A 132 3.77 6.41 -13.48
C LYS A 132 4.65 5.58 -14.40
N ASN A 133 5.94 5.73 -14.21
CA ASN A 133 6.98 5.00 -14.94
C ASN A 133 7.61 3.96 -14.01
N TRP A 134 7.50 2.68 -14.37
CA TRP A 134 7.97 1.56 -13.58
C TRP A 134 9.12 0.85 -14.27
N LEU A 135 10.19 0.59 -13.53
CA LEU A 135 11.24 -0.34 -13.92
C LEU A 135 10.90 -1.71 -13.33
N VAL A 136 10.71 -2.71 -14.18
CA VAL A 136 10.27 -4.06 -13.78
C VAL A 136 11.26 -5.10 -14.29
N PRO A 137 11.81 -5.97 -13.40
CA PRO A 137 12.71 -7.01 -13.82
C PRO A 137 11.99 -8.14 -14.55
N ALA A 138 12.60 -8.64 -15.58
CA ALA A 138 12.24 -9.83 -16.33
C ALA A 138 13.42 -10.81 -16.32
N ASN A 139 13.15 -12.06 -15.96
CA ASN A 139 14.18 -13.10 -16.04
C ASN A 139 13.95 -13.93 -17.32
N PRO A 140 14.84 -13.83 -18.31
CA PRO A 140 14.67 -14.54 -19.59
C PRO A 140 14.73 -16.07 -19.45
N ARG A 141 15.18 -16.61 -18.31
CA ARG A 141 15.14 -18.06 -18.04
C ARG A 141 13.73 -18.58 -17.75
N TYR A 142 12.83 -17.70 -17.27
CA TYR A 142 11.47 -18.08 -16.86
C TYR A 142 10.40 -17.56 -17.82
N TYR A 143 10.72 -16.54 -18.61
CA TYR A 143 9.75 -15.94 -19.52
C TYR A 143 10.46 -15.26 -20.70
N ASP A 144 10.18 -15.76 -21.91
CA ASP A 144 10.65 -15.19 -23.17
C ASP A 144 9.71 -14.05 -23.59
N VAL A 145 10.15 -12.82 -23.34
CA VAL A 145 9.37 -11.61 -23.68
C VAL A 145 9.25 -11.45 -25.20
N ASP A 146 10.31 -11.75 -25.95
CA ASP A 146 10.28 -11.65 -27.41
C ASP A 146 9.32 -12.66 -28.04
N ALA A 147 9.28 -13.88 -27.52
CA ALA A 147 8.30 -14.89 -27.95
C ALA A 147 6.87 -14.42 -27.63
N ALA A 148 6.60 -13.97 -26.42
CA ALA A 148 5.29 -13.48 -26.01
C ALA A 148 4.80 -12.31 -26.88
N ILE A 149 5.70 -11.38 -27.23
CA ILE A 149 5.36 -10.26 -28.13
C ILE A 149 5.05 -10.76 -29.54
N ARG A 150 5.87 -11.68 -30.07
CA ARG A 150 5.62 -12.24 -31.42
C ARG A 150 4.31 -13.02 -31.52
N GLU A 151 4.01 -13.81 -30.48
CA GLU A 151 2.81 -14.65 -30.45
C GLU A 151 1.51 -13.84 -30.22
N SER A 152 1.60 -12.67 -29.60
CA SER A 152 0.45 -11.81 -29.31
C SER A 152 -0.22 -11.20 -30.56
N GLY A 153 0.49 -11.10 -31.67
CA GLY A 153 0.01 -10.52 -32.93
C GLY A 153 -0.29 -9.01 -32.89
N ASP A 154 -0.77 -8.49 -31.78
CA ASP A 154 -1.09 -7.07 -31.57
C ASP A 154 -0.14 -6.36 -30.57
N GLY A 155 0.92 -7.08 -30.13
CA GLY A 155 1.92 -6.60 -29.18
C GLY A 155 1.38 -6.48 -27.73
N VAL A 156 0.24 -7.10 -27.42
CA VAL A 156 -0.32 -7.14 -26.06
C VAL A 156 -0.06 -8.50 -25.42
N PHE A 157 0.66 -8.53 -24.31
CA PHE A 157 1.02 -9.76 -23.60
C PHE A 157 0.76 -9.66 -22.10
N ILE A 158 0.69 -10.82 -21.45
CA ILE A 158 0.41 -10.91 -20.01
C ILE A 158 1.74 -10.81 -19.24
N TRP A 159 1.72 -10.07 -18.13
CA TRP A 159 2.85 -9.94 -17.22
C TRP A 159 2.43 -10.08 -15.75
N LYS A 160 3.28 -10.73 -14.93
CA LYS A 160 3.06 -10.81 -13.48
C LYS A 160 2.96 -9.41 -12.88
N GLN A 161 1.88 -9.15 -12.14
CA GLN A 161 1.73 -7.92 -11.40
C GLN A 161 2.06 -8.15 -9.92
N SER A 162 3.17 -7.56 -9.45
CA SER A 162 3.63 -7.64 -8.06
C SER A 162 3.59 -6.32 -7.32
N ASN A 163 3.17 -5.23 -7.98
CA ASN A 163 3.09 -3.88 -7.41
C ASN A 163 1.80 -3.16 -7.82
N ARG A 164 1.65 -1.92 -7.35
CA ARG A 164 0.49 -1.06 -7.66
C ARG A 164 0.65 -0.36 -9.01
N VAL A 165 0.58 -1.14 -10.07
CA VAL A 165 0.50 -0.63 -11.44
C VAL A 165 -0.95 -0.33 -11.77
N SER A 166 -1.22 0.68 -12.57
CA SER A 166 -2.57 1.03 -13.05
C SER A 166 -2.57 1.23 -14.55
N VAL A 167 -3.75 1.13 -15.14
CA VAL A 167 -3.94 1.46 -16.56
C VAL A 167 -3.43 2.87 -16.87
N GLY A 168 -2.70 3.02 -17.97
CA GLY A 168 -2.04 4.26 -18.37
C GLY A 168 -0.61 4.42 -17.85
N ASP A 169 -0.12 3.54 -16.95
CA ASP A 169 1.29 3.53 -16.59
C ASP A 169 2.18 3.04 -17.71
N THR A 170 3.44 3.43 -17.64
CA THR A 170 4.52 2.90 -18.49
C THR A 170 5.38 1.92 -17.70
N VAL A 171 5.66 0.78 -18.28
CA VAL A 171 6.56 -0.25 -17.73
C VAL A 171 7.77 -0.38 -18.64
N TYR A 172 8.94 -0.21 -18.05
CA TYR A 172 10.25 -0.48 -18.68
C TYR A 172 10.72 -1.85 -18.18
N LEU A 173 10.80 -2.83 -19.09
CA LEU A 173 11.24 -4.16 -18.74
C LEU A 173 12.77 -4.24 -18.81
N TYR A 174 13.36 -4.54 -17.66
CA TYR A 174 14.77 -4.83 -17.51
C TYR A 174 14.99 -6.33 -17.60
N LEU A 175 15.63 -6.81 -18.66
CA LEU A 175 16.03 -8.21 -18.77
C LEU A 175 17.23 -8.48 -17.87
N ALA A 176 17.11 -9.46 -16.98
CA ALA A 176 18.21 -9.91 -16.12
C ALA A 176 19.32 -10.60 -16.96
N ALA A 177 20.36 -11.05 -16.28
CA ALA A 177 21.47 -11.76 -16.95
C ALA A 177 20.95 -12.93 -17.84
N PRO A 178 21.56 -13.12 -19.03
CA PRO A 178 22.81 -12.53 -19.50
C PRO A 178 22.70 -11.14 -20.14
N VAL A 179 21.48 -10.65 -20.44
CA VAL A 179 21.25 -9.37 -21.15
C VAL A 179 21.62 -8.16 -20.28
N SER A 180 21.13 -8.14 -19.05
CA SER A 180 21.40 -7.09 -18.04
C SER A 180 21.15 -5.67 -18.54
N ALA A 181 20.01 -5.42 -19.20
CA ALA A 181 19.65 -4.12 -19.81
C ALA A 181 18.13 -3.88 -19.80
N ILE A 182 17.72 -2.61 -19.92
CA ILE A 182 16.35 -2.26 -20.28
C ILE A 182 16.18 -2.50 -21.78
N CYS A 183 15.19 -3.33 -22.14
CA CYS A 183 14.96 -3.72 -23.53
C CYS A 183 13.61 -3.24 -24.08
N TYR A 184 12.60 -3.06 -23.23
CA TYR A 184 11.26 -2.74 -23.72
C TYR A 184 10.62 -1.60 -22.93
N ARG A 185 9.88 -0.74 -23.65
CA ARG A 185 8.92 0.23 -23.12
C ARG A 185 7.53 -0.26 -23.45
N CYS A 186 6.67 -0.40 -22.45
CA CYS A 186 5.32 -0.93 -22.60
C CYS A 186 4.30 -0.03 -21.91
N ALA A 187 3.09 0.08 -22.47
CA ALA A 187 1.95 0.68 -21.80
C ALA A 187 1.18 -0.39 -21.02
N VAL A 188 0.67 -0.03 -19.84
CA VAL A 188 -0.27 -0.86 -19.10
C VAL A 188 -1.67 -0.63 -19.65
N VAL A 189 -2.23 -1.63 -20.31
CA VAL A 189 -3.59 -1.55 -20.92
C VAL A 189 -4.68 -2.16 -20.03
N ARG A 190 -4.31 -3.12 -19.17
CA ARG A 190 -5.18 -3.66 -18.11
C ARG A 190 -4.31 -4.01 -16.88
N ALA A 191 -4.89 -3.84 -15.70
CA ALA A 191 -4.24 -4.14 -14.43
C ALA A 191 -5.19 -4.89 -13.48
N ASP A 192 -4.64 -5.44 -12.41
CA ASP A 192 -5.34 -6.15 -11.34
C ASP A 192 -6.22 -7.32 -11.83
N ILE A 193 -5.80 -7.99 -12.90
CA ILE A 193 -6.50 -9.16 -13.44
C ILE A 193 -6.23 -10.35 -12.50
N PRO A 194 -7.26 -10.93 -11.86
CA PRO A 194 -7.10 -12.14 -11.06
C PRO A 194 -6.53 -13.28 -11.92
N PHE A 195 -5.50 -13.94 -11.39
CA PHE A 195 -4.83 -15.02 -12.09
C PHE A 195 -4.29 -16.02 -11.09
N SER A 196 -4.45 -17.31 -11.35
CA SER A 196 -3.93 -18.36 -10.47
C SER A 196 -2.96 -19.23 -11.26
N PHE A 197 -1.67 -19.05 -10.99
CA PHE A 197 -0.62 -19.87 -11.56
C PHE A 197 0.45 -20.10 -10.50
N ALA A 198 0.94 -21.33 -10.37
CA ALA A 198 2.07 -21.67 -9.53
C ALA A 198 2.85 -22.81 -10.16
N ASP A 199 4.15 -22.63 -10.31
CA ASP A 199 5.13 -23.67 -10.60
C ASP A 199 6.27 -23.64 -9.56
N GLU A 200 7.36 -24.36 -9.82
CA GLU A 200 8.51 -24.40 -8.93
C GLU A 200 9.21 -23.04 -8.76
N ASN A 201 9.10 -22.14 -9.73
CA ASN A 201 9.83 -20.89 -9.82
C ASN A 201 8.97 -19.64 -9.66
N VAL A 202 7.70 -19.71 -10.05
CA VAL A 202 6.82 -18.53 -10.13
C VAL A 202 5.44 -18.82 -9.54
N ARG A 203 5.02 -17.95 -8.62
CA ARG A 203 3.62 -17.89 -8.17
C ARG A 203 3.02 -16.56 -8.58
N MET A 204 1.85 -16.60 -9.22
CA MET A 204 1.10 -15.43 -9.66
C MET A 204 -0.34 -15.51 -9.17
N SER A 205 -0.79 -14.46 -8.46
CA SER A 205 -2.19 -14.28 -8.06
C SER A 205 -2.87 -13.16 -8.84
N ARG A 206 -2.08 -12.33 -9.51
CA ARG A 206 -2.54 -11.22 -10.35
C ARG A 206 -1.59 -11.03 -11.52
N VAL A 207 -2.17 -10.61 -12.64
CA VAL A 207 -1.42 -10.21 -13.84
C VAL A 207 -1.89 -8.86 -14.36
N MET A 208 -1.08 -8.25 -15.19
CA MET A 208 -1.40 -7.07 -15.99
C MET A 208 -1.21 -7.40 -17.47
N GLN A 209 -1.87 -6.66 -18.35
CA GLN A 209 -1.63 -6.69 -19.78
C GLN A 209 -0.77 -5.48 -20.17
N LEU A 210 0.31 -5.77 -20.85
CA LEU A 210 1.28 -4.82 -21.36
C LEU A 210 1.16 -4.76 -22.88
N ARG A 211 1.14 -3.55 -23.45
CA ARG A 211 1.29 -3.33 -24.88
C ARG A 211 2.67 -2.80 -25.17
N LEU A 212 3.40 -3.43 -26.07
CA LEU A 212 4.70 -2.94 -26.52
C LEU A 212 4.54 -1.57 -27.18
N LEU A 213 5.33 -0.60 -26.73
CA LEU A 213 5.45 0.73 -27.33
C LEU A 213 6.76 0.91 -28.08
N HIS A 214 7.86 0.40 -27.51
CA HIS A 214 9.19 0.55 -28.08
C HIS A 214 10.12 -0.60 -27.63
N ARG A 215 11.00 -1.04 -28.53
CA ARG A 215 12.12 -1.97 -28.23
C ARG A 215 13.43 -1.21 -28.41
N TYR A 216 14.17 -1.09 -27.32
CA TYR A 216 15.50 -0.48 -27.34
C TYR A 216 16.50 -1.38 -28.02
N ALA A 217 17.54 -0.80 -28.63
CA ALA A 217 18.63 -1.55 -29.23
C ALA A 217 19.40 -2.38 -28.17
N ASP A 218 19.96 -3.49 -28.59
CA ASP A 218 20.69 -4.37 -27.68
C ASP A 218 21.88 -3.63 -27.06
N GLY A 219 21.94 -3.61 -25.73
CA GLY A 219 23.02 -2.93 -25.01
C GLY A 219 22.89 -1.39 -24.93
N GLU A 220 21.79 -0.79 -25.37
CA GLU A 220 21.59 0.66 -25.32
C GLU A 220 21.43 1.19 -23.89
N PHE A 221 20.69 0.47 -23.04
CA PHE A 221 20.49 0.79 -21.62
C PHE A 221 20.98 -0.34 -20.70
N PRO A 222 22.31 -0.61 -20.69
CA PRO A 222 22.87 -1.69 -19.86
C PRO A 222 22.84 -1.30 -18.38
N PHE A 223 22.96 -2.28 -17.49
CA PHE A 223 22.96 -2.05 -16.05
C PHE A 223 24.00 -1.02 -15.58
N ALA A 224 25.16 -0.95 -16.25
CA ALA A 224 26.16 0.07 -15.96
C ALA A 224 25.59 1.49 -16.09
N ARG A 225 24.88 1.78 -17.19
CA ARG A 225 24.21 3.07 -17.41
C ARG A 225 23.12 3.35 -16.37
N LEU A 226 22.38 2.34 -15.94
CA LEU A 226 21.38 2.48 -14.90
C LEU A 226 21.99 2.93 -13.56
N ARG A 227 23.22 2.47 -13.25
CA ARG A 227 23.94 2.87 -12.03
C ARG A 227 24.25 4.37 -11.99
N ASP A 228 24.54 4.98 -13.14
CA ASP A 228 24.81 6.42 -13.24
C ASP A 228 23.58 7.26 -12.85
N HIS A 229 22.37 6.67 -12.93
CA HIS A 229 21.10 7.25 -12.50
C HIS A 229 20.63 6.75 -11.12
N GLY A 230 21.53 6.18 -10.29
CA GLY A 230 21.20 5.73 -8.94
C GLY A 230 20.42 4.42 -8.86
N VAL A 231 20.43 3.61 -9.92
CA VAL A 231 19.80 2.28 -9.91
C VAL A 231 20.86 1.21 -9.63
N PHE A 232 21.09 0.87 -8.38
CA PHE A 232 22.10 -0.10 -7.96
C PHE A 232 21.63 -1.55 -7.93
N ALA A 233 20.33 -1.80 -8.10
CA ALA A 233 19.75 -3.13 -8.22
C ALA A 233 18.37 -3.07 -8.86
N VAL A 234 18.00 -4.11 -9.63
CA VAL A 234 16.65 -4.32 -10.17
C VAL A 234 16.15 -5.70 -9.72
N ARG A 235 15.75 -5.82 -8.45
CA ARG A 235 15.27 -7.08 -7.86
C ARG A 235 13.75 -7.20 -7.85
N GLY A 236 13.04 -6.12 -8.08
CA GLY A 236 11.58 -6.01 -8.11
C GLY A 236 11.14 -4.71 -8.75
N PRO A 237 9.82 -4.51 -8.96
CA PRO A 237 9.30 -3.29 -9.54
C PRO A 237 9.65 -2.06 -8.69
N ARG A 238 10.13 -1.01 -9.35
CA ARG A 238 10.48 0.28 -8.74
C ARG A 238 10.15 1.43 -9.68
N GLY A 239 10.09 2.66 -9.17
CA GLY A 239 9.99 3.86 -10.00
C GLY A 239 11.26 4.06 -10.84
N VAL A 240 11.10 4.55 -12.06
CA VAL A 240 12.22 4.98 -12.90
C VAL A 240 12.69 6.36 -12.40
N PRO A 241 13.99 6.58 -12.13
CA PRO A 241 14.52 7.90 -11.83
C PRO A 241 14.28 8.89 -12.98
N ASP A 242 13.98 10.16 -12.68
CA ASP A 242 13.64 11.17 -13.69
C ASP A 242 14.76 11.40 -14.72
N THR A 243 16.01 11.35 -14.29
CA THR A 243 17.18 11.46 -15.16
C THR A 243 17.27 10.30 -16.15
N LEU A 244 17.03 9.06 -15.70
CA LEU A 244 17.00 7.89 -16.57
C LEU A 244 15.77 7.93 -17.51
N LEU A 245 14.62 8.36 -16.98
CA LEU A 245 13.39 8.47 -17.77
C LEU A 245 13.58 9.41 -18.96
N SER A 246 14.21 10.57 -18.73
CA SER A 246 14.49 11.54 -19.81
C SER A 246 15.34 10.96 -20.94
N GLU A 247 16.28 10.08 -20.62
CA GLU A 247 17.10 9.39 -21.63
C GLU A 247 16.32 8.31 -22.38
N LEU A 248 15.55 7.49 -21.63
CA LEU A 248 14.69 6.46 -22.22
C LEU A 248 13.63 7.04 -23.17
N GLU A 249 13.04 8.17 -22.83
CA GLU A 249 12.04 8.82 -23.68
C GLU A 249 12.67 9.39 -24.95
N LYS A 250 13.85 10.01 -24.86
CA LYS A 250 14.59 10.52 -26.03
C LYS A 250 14.97 9.39 -26.99
N ALA A 251 15.36 8.24 -26.48
CA ALA A 251 15.75 7.09 -27.30
C ALA A 251 14.56 6.38 -27.96
N ALA A 252 13.35 6.61 -27.46
CA ALA A 252 12.10 6.02 -27.97
C ALA A 252 11.34 6.96 -28.95
N THR A 253 11.92 8.08 -29.32
CA THR A 253 11.39 9.05 -30.29
C THR A 253 11.95 8.79 -31.66
#